data_ee694541053db4d61562b6e0b0f543f8
#
_entry.id   ee694541053db4d61562b6e0b0f543f8
#
_cell.length_a   1.000
_cell.length_b   1.000
_cell.length_c   1.000
_cell.angle_alpha   90.00
_cell.angle_beta   90.00
_cell.angle_gamma   90.00
#
_symmetry.space_group_name_H-M   'P 1'
#
loop_
_entity.id
_entity.type
_entity.pdbx_description
1 polymer ?
#
loop_
_entity_poly.entity_id
_entity_poly.type
_entity_poly.pdbx_seq_one_letter_code
_entity_poly.pdbx_strand_id
1 'polypeptide(L)'
;MLKDAHVKIAHLSDLHVLALEDATPARLMNKRLTGWLNLKFRRAHEHQAYALNAVARAIRERTDIDHVVVTGDLTNLALESEFNAAHAYLRDELGLDPTRVSVIPGNHDAYTRGAYESHRFERTFADYMSSDLPGAAAMAENSAFPYVRLRGPVAVIGLTTAVPRPPLVASGEVGALQLLALHAILAHAEVRSRFPVILLHHPWHPPANPLKARLNGLDDREALRSVLDSVPRGLLLHGHLHRRMRRQLGTAEGHFDAIGATSASLIHDDPDRMSGFNVYEIDETGLVHAEAFRLDERGSRFEPAAIPSV
;
A
#
# COMPACT_ATOMS: atom_id res chain seq x y z
N MET A 1 17.48 25.50 14.78
CA MET A 1 17.92 24.13 15.09
C MET A 1 16.66 23.29 15.23
N LEU A 2 16.24 22.60 14.17
CA LEU A 2 15.23 21.55 14.25
C LEU A 2 15.92 20.39 14.98
N LYS A 3 15.43 20.05 16.18
CA LYS A 3 15.82 18.85 16.91
C LYS A 3 15.71 17.64 15.99
N ASP A 4 16.60 16.67 16.15
CA ASP A 4 16.63 15.34 15.55
C ASP A 4 15.21 14.78 15.33
N ALA A 5 14.61 15.14 14.21
CA ALA A 5 13.24 14.77 13.94
C ALA A 5 13.25 13.39 13.27
N HIS A 6 13.21 12.34 14.11
CA HIS A 6 12.88 11.00 13.65
C HIS A 6 11.39 10.92 13.38
N VAL A 7 11.01 10.22 12.32
CA VAL A 7 9.62 9.87 12.01
C VAL A 7 9.50 8.36 11.95
N LYS A 8 8.56 7.80 12.70
CA LYS A 8 8.25 6.38 12.67
C LYS A 8 6.99 6.14 11.87
N ILE A 9 7.12 5.35 10.81
CA ILE A 9 6.04 4.98 9.91
C ILE A 9 5.70 3.51 10.09
N ALA A 10 4.45 3.20 10.44
CA ALA A 10 3.94 1.84 10.37
C ALA A 10 3.37 1.56 8.98
N HIS A 11 3.69 0.39 8.43
CA HIS A 11 3.27 -0.04 7.09
C HIS A 11 2.40 -1.27 7.15
N LEU A 12 1.16 -1.11 6.74
CA LEU A 12 0.14 -2.13 6.54
C LEU A 12 -0.10 -2.35 5.06
N SER A 13 -0.57 -3.55 4.71
CA SER A 13 -1.02 -3.84 3.34
C SER A 13 -2.07 -4.94 3.32
N ASP A 14 -2.80 -5.03 2.22
CA ASP A 14 -3.65 -6.17 1.89
C ASP A 14 -4.59 -6.54 3.05
N LEU A 15 -5.44 -5.57 3.44
CA LEU A 15 -6.38 -5.73 4.56
C LEU A 15 -7.44 -6.76 4.24
N HIS A 16 -7.90 -6.82 2.99
CA HIS A 16 -8.90 -7.75 2.49
C HIS A 16 -10.13 -7.83 3.38
N VAL A 17 -10.66 -6.68 3.79
CA VAL A 17 -11.87 -6.59 4.61
C VAL A 17 -13.01 -7.28 3.89
N LEU A 18 -13.68 -8.18 4.59
CA LEU A 18 -14.75 -8.99 4.03
C LEU A 18 -16.11 -8.47 4.49
N ALA A 19 -16.94 -7.99 3.55
CA ALA A 19 -18.32 -7.57 3.76
C ALA A 19 -19.12 -7.89 2.49
N LEU A 20 -19.87 -8.99 2.52
CA LEU A 20 -20.51 -9.59 1.34
C LEU A 20 -22.01 -9.31 1.26
N GLU A 21 -22.54 -8.36 2.04
CA GLU A 21 -23.96 -7.99 2.07
C GLU A 21 -24.49 -7.61 0.69
N ASP A 22 -23.62 -6.98 -0.11
CA ASP A 22 -23.91 -6.56 -1.48
C ASP A 22 -23.61 -7.61 -2.56
N ALA A 23 -23.11 -8.79 -2.20
CA ALA A 23 -22.74 -9.85 -3.14
C ALA A 23 -23.95 -10.59 -3.72
N THR A 24 -24.82 -9.89 -4.43
CA THR A 24 -25.97 -10.50 -5.10
C THR A 24 -25.56 -11.25 -6.38
N PRO A 25 -26.31 -12.28 -6.83
CA PRO A 25 -26.01 -12.99 -8.06
C PRO A 25 -25.81 -12.08 -9.28
N ALA A 26 -26.63 -11.03 -9.42
CA ALA A 26 -26.51 -10.07 -10.52
C ALA A 26 -25.19 -9.29 -10.49
N ARG A 27 -24.69 -8.94 -9.30
CA ARG A 27 -23.41 -8.24 -9.14
C ARG A 27 -22.21 -9.17 -9.31
N LEU A 28 -22.38 -10.47 -9.18
CA LEU A 28 -21.35 -11.49 -9.40
C LEU A 28 -21.24 -11.95 -10.84
N MET A 29 -22.18 -11.62 -11.73
CA MET A 29 -22.19 -12.01 -13.16
C MET A 29 -21.11 -11.29 -14.00
N ASN A 30 -19.91 -11.12 -13.47
CA ASN A 30 -18.74 -10.51 -14.12
C ASN A 30 -17.45 -11.09 -13.55
N LYS A 31 -16.31 -10.40 -13.65
CA LYS A 31 -15.03 -10.79 -13.04
C LYS A 31 -15.17 -11.16 -11.54
N ARG A 32 -16.14 -10.59 -10.82
CA ARG A 32 -16.37 -10.90 -9.41
C ARG A 32 -16.72 -12.36 -9.16
N LEU A 33 -17.31 -13.09 -10.13
CA LEU A 33 -17.62 -14.50 -9.97
C LEU A 33 -16.36 -15.35 -9.70
N THR A 34 -15.30 -15.12 -10.47
CA THR A 34 -14.02 -15.82 -10.26
C THR A 34 -13.36 -15.43 -8.94
N GLY A 35 -13.44 -14.16 -8.56
CA GLY A 35 -12.98 -13.66 -7.26
C GLY A 35 -13.77 -14.24 -6.10
N TRP A 36 -15.10 -14.28 -6.21
CA TRP A 36 -16.00 -14.85 -5.20
C TRP A 36 -15.80 -16.36 -5.01
N LEU A 37 -15.61 -17.11 -6.09
CA LEU A 37 -15.28 -18.54 -6.00
C LEU A 37 -13.94 -18.74 -5.28
N ASN A 38 -12.91 -17.98 -5.64
CA ASN A 38 -11.61 -18.04 -4.97
C ASN A 38 -11.73 -17.63 -3.48
N LEU A 39 -12.51 -16.60 -3.18
CA LEU A 39 -12.80 -16.16 -1.82
C LEU A 39 -13.47 -17.29 -1.02
N LYS A 40 -14.55 -17.88 -1.55
CA LYS A 40 -15.33 -18.90 -0.86
C LYS A 40 -14.55 -20.19 -0.59
N PHE A 41 -13.68 -20.60 -1.52
CA PHE A 41 -12.98 -21.89 -1.41
C PHE A 41 -11.59 -21.80 -0.79
N ARG A 42 -10.98 -20.63 -0.73
CA ARG A 42 -9.60 -20.47 -0.28
C ARG A 42 -9.39 -19.28 0.65
N ARG A 43 -9.64 -18.06 0.19
CA ARG A 43 -9.27 -16.83 0.90
C ARG A 43 -10.03 -16.58 2.20
N ALA A 44 -11.30 -16.98 2.29
CA ALA A 44 -12.10 -16.78 3.51
C ALA A 44 -11.55 -17.54 4.73
N HIS A 45 -10.76 -18.59 4.51
CA HIS A 45 -10.07 -19.32 5.57
C HIS A 45 -8.68 -18.77 5.89
N GLU A 46 -8.06 -18.09 4.94
CA GLU A 46 -6.71 -17.52 5.07
C GLU A 46 -6.75 -16.10 5.67
N HIS A 47 -7.73 -15.26 5.30
CA HIS A 47 -7.88 -13.89 5.79
C HIS A 47 -8.86 -13.81 6.96
N GLN A 48 -8.35 -13.40 8.12
CA GLN A 48 -9.09 -13.45 9.38
C GLN A 48 -9.27 -12.05 9.99
N ALA A 49 -10.52 -11.69 10.30
CA ALA A 49 -10.84 -10.40 10.91
C ALA A 49 -10.15 -10.22 12.27
N TYR A 50 -9.96 -11.29 13.05
CA TYR A 50 -9.30 -11.18 14.35
C TYR A 50 -7.82 -10.77 14.21
N ALA A 51 -7.12 -11.25 13.16
CA ALA A 51 -5.73 -10.88 12.89
C ALA A 51 -5.65 -9.39 12.50
N LEU A 52 -6.56 -8.95 11.62
CA LEU A 52 -6.67 -7.57 11.21
C LEU A 52 -6.93 -6.64 12.41
N ASN A 53 -7.86 -7.00 13.31
CA ASN A 53 -8.15 -6.23 14.51
C ASN A 53 -6.99 -6.25 15.52
N ALA A 54 -6.26 -7.37 15.59
CA ALA A 54 -5.05 -7.43 16.42
C ALA A 54 -3.96 -6.46 15.93
N VAL A 55 -3.78 -6.34 14.58
CA VAL A 55 -2.85 -5.37 13.99
C VAL A 55 -3.25 -3.94 14.34
N ALA A 56 -4.54 -3.57 14.18
CA ALA A 56 -5.02 -2.24 14.53
C ALA A 56 -4.74 -1.90 16.00
N ARG A 57 -5.05 -2.83 16.91
CA ARG A 57 -4.80 -2.67 18.34
C ARG A 57 -3.30 -2.48 18.64
N ALA A 58 -2.44 -3.33 18.06
CA ALA A 58 -1.00 -3.23 18.25
C ALA A 58 -0.45 -1.87 17.80
N ILE A 59 -0.95 -1.31 16.72
CA ILE A 59 -0.55 0.02 16.24
C ILE A 59 -1.09 1.12 17.16
N ARG A 60 -2.34 1.05 17.61
CA ARG A 60 -2.90 2.04 18.56
C ARG A 60 -2.16 2.09 19.89
N GLU A 61 -1.69 0.94 20.37
CA GLU A 61 -0.92 0.83 21.61
C GLU A 61 0.49 1.41 21.49
N ARG A 62 0.98 1.61 20.27
CA ARG A 62 2.28 2.21 19.99
C ARG A 62 2.19 3.72 19.88
N THR A 63 2.51 4.39 20.97
CA THR A 63 2.51 5.88 21.03
C THR A 63 3.66 6.53 20.27
N ASP A 64 4.62 5.72 19.82
CA ASP A 64 5.81 6.14 19.06
C ASP A 64 5.61 6.17 17.55
N ILE A 65 4.46 5.71 17.02
CA ILE A 65 4.15 5.78 15.59
C ILE A 65 3.61 7.17 15.24
N ASP A 66 4.28 7.84 14.31
CA ASP A 66 3.90 9.17 13.84
C ASP A 66 2.90 9.10 12.67
N HIS A 67 3.09 8.13 11.78
CA HIS A 67 2.28 7.99 10.57
C HIS A 67 2.06 6.52 10.22
N VAL A 68 0.90 6.23 9.63
CA VAL A 68 0.56 4.88 9.13
C VAL A 68 0.37 4.94 7.63
N VAL A 69 0.91 3.97 6.90
CA VAL A 69 0.67 3.82 5.46
C VAL A 69 0.01 2.48 5.17
N VAL A 70 -0.97 2.48 4.27
CA VAL A 70 -1.68 1.27 3.84
C VAL A 70 -1.55 1.13 2.33
N THR A 71 -0.82 0.11 1.88
CA THR A 71 -0.44 -0.04 0.47
C THR A 71 -1.39 -0.93 -0.34
N GLY A 72 -2.69 -0.71 -0.19
CA GLY A 72 -3.72 -1.24 -1.08
C GLY A 72 -4.34 -2.58 -0.67
N ASP A 73 -5.23 -3.05 -1.53
CA ASP A 73 -6.07 -4.23 -1.33
C ASP A 73 -6.85 -4.19 -0.01
N LEU A 74 -7.58 -3.07 0.18
CA LEU A 74 -8.44 -2.88 1.35
C LEU A 74 -9.68 -3.78 1.24
N THR A 75 -10.17 -4.02 0.02
CA THR A 75 -11.35 -4.82 -0.31
C THR A 75 -10.97 -6.15 -1.01
N ASN A 76 -11.96 -6.99 -1.33
CA ASN A 76 -11.76 -8.23 -2.10
C ASN A 76 -12.37 -8.17 -3.51
N LEU A 77 -13.59 -7.65 -3.62
CA LEU A 77 -14.40 -7.64 -4.83
C LEU A 77 -14.80 -6.23 -5.28
N ALA A 78 -14.30 -5.21 -4.60
CA ALA A 78 -14.68 -3.81 -4.79
C ALA A 78 -16.21 -3.60 -4.67
N LEU A 79 -16.86 -4.22 -3.69
CA LEU A 79 -18.26 -3.98 -3.33
C LEU A 79 -18.38 -2.72 -2.45
N GLU A 80 -19.52 -2.03 -2.50
CA GLU A 80 -19.78 -0.86 -1.65
C GLU A 80 -19.71 -1.22 -0.16
N SER A 81 -20.27 -2.37 0.22
CA SER A 81 -20.20 -2.90 1.59
C SER A 81 -18.77 -3.08 2.07
N GLU A 82 -17.87 -3.62 1.21
CA GLU A 82 -16.45 -3.80 1.55
C GLU A 82 -15.74 -2.45 1.73
N PHE A 83 -16.01 -1.45 0.87
CA PHE A 83 -15.44 -0.11 1.02
C PHE A 83 -15.90 0.55 2.32
N ASN A 84 -17.19 0.45 2.65
CA ASN A 84 -17.74 0.99 3.90
C ASN A 84 -17.12 0.29 5.13
N ALA A 85 -16.98 -1.02 5.08
CA ALA A 85 -16.35 -1.78 6.16
C ALA A 85 -14.87 -1.47 6.32
N ALA A 86 -14.12 -1.30 5.22
CA ALA A 86 -12.71 -0.89 5.25
C ALA A 86 -12.55 0.53 5.79
N HIS A 87 -13.44 1.45 5.42
CA HIS A 87 -13.46 2.81 5.97
C HIS A 87 -13.77 2.79 7.48
N ALA A 88 -14.76 2.00 7.90
CA ALA A 88 -15.07 1.83 9.31
C ALA A 88 -13.88 1.24 10.09
N TYR A 89 -13.17 0.27 9.52
CA TYR A 89 -11.96 -0.29 10.12
C TYR A 89 -10.88 0.79 10.34
N LEU A 90 -10.60 1.63 9.36
CA LEU A 90 -9.62 2.70 9.50
C LEU A 90 -10.06 3.74 10.54
N ARG A 91 -11.34 4.09 10.56
CA ARG A 91 -11.90 5.09 11.48
C ARG A 91 -11.99 4.57 12.91
N ASP A 92 -12.53 3.37 13.12
CA ASP A 92 -12.95 2.87 14.42
C ASP A 92 -11.93 1.92 15.05
N GLU A 93 -11.37 0.99 14.26
CA GLU A 93 -10.43 -0.01 14.76
C GLU A 93 -8.98 0.51 14.77
N LEU A 94 -8.50 1.10 13.67
CA LEU A 94 -7.21 1.78 13.66
C LEU A 94 -7.27 3.08 14.49
N GLY A 95 -8.37 3.83 14.39
CA GLY A 95 -8.75 4.92 15.30
C GLY A 95 -7.78 6.09 15.32
N LEU A 96 -7.00 6.30 14.26
CA LEU A 96 -6.08 7.41 14.11
C LEU A 96 -6.71 8.55 13.31
N ASP A 97 -6.29 9.77 13.60
CA ASP A 97 -6.66 10.93 12.78
C ASP A 97 -6.31 10.67 11.30
N PRO A 98 -7.21 10.93 10.33
CA PRO A 98 -6.95 10.71 8.92
C PRO A 98 -5.69 11.39 8.39
N THR A 99 -5.27 12.51 8.99
CA THR A 99 -4.01 13.17 8.63
C THR A 99 -2.76 12.36 8.99
N ARG A 100 -2.89 11.39 9.89
CA ARG A 100 -1.82 10.47 10.31
C ARG A 100 -1.86 9.14 9.54
N VAL A 101 -2.77 8.98 8.58
CA VAL A 101 -2.89 7.75 7.79
C VAL A 101 -2.89 8.10 6.31
N SER A 102 -2.08 7.40 5.53
CA SER A 102 -2.05 7.49 4.06
C SER A 102 -2.48 6.18 3.45
N VAL A 103 -3.42 6.19 2.52
CA VAL A 103 -3.89 4.99 1.84
C VAL A 103 -3.74 5.09 0.33
N ILE A 104 -3.45 3.99 -0.32
CA ILE A 104 -3.49 3.86 -1.78
C ILE A 104 -4.31 2.62 -2.16
N PRO A 105 -4.90 2.54 -3.38
CA PRO A 105 -5.63 1.36 -3.81
C PRO A 105 -4.70 0.25 -4.28
N GLY A 106 -5.17 -1.00 -4.12
CA GLY A 106 -4.62 -2.17 -4.77
C GLY A 106 -5.51 -2.68 -5.91
N ASN A 107 -5.11 -3.77 -6.55
CA ASN A 107 -5.86 -4.33 -7.69
C ASN A 107 -7.24 -4.86 -7.30
N HIS A 108 -7.45 -5.24 -6.04
CA HIS A 108 -8.76 -5.64 -5.53
C HIS A 108 -9.69 -4.45 -5.32
N ASP A 109 -9.18 -3.26 -5.07
CA ASP A 109 -9.97 -2.04 -4.92
C ASP A 109 -10.45 -1.48 -6.28
N ALA A 110 -9.68 -1.71 -7.35
CA ALA A 110 -10.05 -1.44 -8.74
C ALA A 110 -10.54 -2.68 -9.50
N TYR A 111 -11.13 -3.66 -8.79
CA TYR A 111 -11.43 -4.99 -9.31
C TYR A 111 -12.34 -4.99 -10.54
N THR A 112 -13.25 -4.05 -10.66
CA THR A 112 -14.15 -3.89 -11.80
C THR A 112 -14.02 -2.51 -12.40
N ARG A 113 -14.29 -2.42 -13.73
CA ARG A 113 -14.31 -1.14 -14.45
C ARG A 113 -15.28 -0.14 -13.79
N GLY A 114 -16.46 -0.59 -13.36
CA GLY A 114 -17.44 0.30 -12.70
C GLY A 114 -16.97 0.84 -11.35
N ALA A 115 -16.23 0.07 -10.55
CA ALA A 115 -15.64 0.56 -9.30
C ALA A 115 -14.55 1.61 -9.58
N TYR A 116 -13.73 1.36 -10.60
CA TYR A 116 -12.67 2.26 -11.04
C TYR A 116 -13.22 3.57 -11.63
N GLU A 117 -14.07 3.50 -12.65
CA GLU A 117 -14.63 4.68 -13.33
C GLU A 117 -15.54 5.53 -12.43
N SER A 118 -16.13 4.93 -11.40
CA SER A 118 -16.89 5.67 -10.39
C SER A 118 -16.01 6.36 -9.34
N HIS A 119 -14.67 6.23 -9.40
CA HIS A 119 -13.74 6.74 -8.38
C HIS A 119 -14.16 6.35 -6.96
N ARG A 120 -14.60 5.09 -6.78
CA ARG A 120 -15.16 4.63 -5.51
C ARG A 120 -14.15 4.70 -4.38
N PHE A 121 -12.90 4.28 -4.64
CA PHE A 121 -11.82 4.34 -3.68
C PHE A 121 -11.57 5.78 -3.23
N GLU A 122 -11.36 6.68 -4.18
CA GLU A 122 -11.03 8.09 -3.91
C GLU A 122 -12.15 8.79 -3.14
N ARG A 123 -13.42 8.52 -3.47
CA ARG A 123 -14.55 9.11 -2.75
C ARG A 123 -14.69 8.56 -1.33
N THR A 124 -14.40 7.28 -1.12
CA THR A 124 -14.53 6.66 0.21
C THR A 124 -13.40 7.08 1.14
N PHE A 125 -12.18 7.20 0.62
CA PHE A 125 -10.98 7.44 1.43
C PHE A 125 -10.38 8.85 1.24
N ALA A 126 -11.16 9.82 0.77
CA ALA A 126 -10.69 11.18 0.46
C ALA A 126 -9.88 11.81 1.60
N ASP A 127 -10.33 11.67 2.85
CA ASP A 127 -9.68 12.25 4.04
C ASP A 127 -8.29 11.64 4.30
N TYR A 128 -8.05 10.42 3.83
CA TYR A 128 -6.78 9.71 3.97
C TYR A 128 -5.79 9.99 2.83
N MET A 129 -6.19 10.77 1.81
CA MET A 129 -5.40 11.09 0.61
C MET A 129 -5.19 12.59 0.41
N SER A 130 -5.47 13.42 1.41
CA SER A 130 -5.21 14.87 1.31
C SER A 130 -3.74 15.14 0.99
N SER A 131 -3.46 16.16 0.17
CA SER A 131 -2.10 16.54 -0.20
C SER A 131 -1.68 17.84 0.49
N ASP A 132 -0.48 17.85 1.08
CA ASP A 132 0.11 19.03 1.70
C ASP A 132 0.77 19.96 0.64
N LEU A 133 0.92 19.47 -0.62
CA LEU A 133 1.40 20.27 -1.73
C LEU A 133 0.25 20.61 -2.68
N PRO A 134 -0.18 21.88 -2.76
CA PRO A 134 -1.19 22.31 -3.73
C PRO A 134 -0.72 22.03 -5.16
N GLY A 135 -1.59 21.44 -5.98
CA GLY A 135 -1.30 21.17 -7.39
C GLY A 135 -0.57 19.86 -7.68
N ALA A 136 -0.14 19.10 -6.67
CA ALA A 136 0.45 17.78 -6.91
C ALA A 136 -0.49 16.83 -7.69
N ALA A 137 -1.79 16.86 -7.38
CA ALA A 137 -2.81 16.10 -8.09
C ALA A 137 -3.37 16.82 -9.34
N ALA A 138 -3.08 18.09 -9.56
CA ALA A 138 -3.67 18.88 -10.65
C ALA A 138 -3.20 18.45 -12.06
N MET A 139 -2.13 17.66 -12.14
CA MET A 139 -1.62 17.14 -13.41
C MET A 139 -2.38 15.89 -13.90
N ALA A 140 -3.11 15.21 -13.04
CA ALA A 140 -3.94 14.06 -13.39
C ALA A 140 -5.40 14.51 -13.35
N GLU A 141 -6.00 14.81 -14.51
CA GLU A 141 -7.40 15.21 -14.61
C GLU A 141 -8.28 14.22 -13.84
N ASN A 142 -9.01 14.72 -12.83
CA ASN A 142 -9.96 13.98 -11.99
C ASN A 142 -9.39 12.82 -11.15
N SER A 143 -8.10 12.79 -10.85
CA SER A 143 -7.50 11.78 -9.96
C SER A 143 -7.00 12.41 -8.66
N ALA A 144 -7.15 11.70 -7.53
CA ALA A 144 -6.53 12.05 -6.26
C ALA A 144 -5.03 11.70 -6.21
N PHE A 145 -4.50 11.03 -7.23
CA PHE A 145 -3.12 10.57 -7.30
C PHE A 145 -2.31 11.30 -8.38
N PRO A 146 -1.02 11.60 -8.12
CA PRO A 146 -0.32 11.39 -6.84
C PRO A 146 -0.71 12.43 -5.79
N TYR A 147 -0.65 12.06 -4.52
CA TYR A 147 -0.73 13.01 -3.40
C TYR A 147 0.57 13.00 -2.59
N VAL A 148 0.82 14.08 -1.83
CA VAL A 148 2.05 14.22 -1.03
C VAL A 148 1.68 14.61 0.39
N ARG A 149 2.25 13.91 1.38
CA ARG A 149 2.17 14.29 2.80
C ARG A 149 3.56 14.54 3.37
N LEU A 150 3.77 15.72 3.92
CA LEU A 150 5.04 16.12 4.52
C LEU A 150 5.01 15.81 6.02
N ARG A 151 5.94 14.96 6.46
CA ARG A 151 6.04 14.51 7.87
C ARG A 151 7.47 14.69 8.36
N GLY A 152 7.76 15.86 8.97
CA GLY A 152 9.11 16.20 9.39
C GLY A 152 10.12 16.04 8.24
N PRO A 153 11.14 15.15 8.40
CA PRO A 153 12.16 14.90 7.38
C PRO A 153 11.67 14.02 6.23
N VAL A 154 10.42 13.59 6.21
CA VAL A 154 9.88 12.63 5.24
C VAL A 154 8.84 13.28 4.32
N ALA A 155 8.87 12.92 3.04
CA ALA A 155 7.80 13.17 2.07
C ALA A 155 7.15 11.84 1.67
N VAL A 156 5.95 11.56 2.17
CA VAL A 156 5.15 10.39 1.78
C VAL A 156 4.39 10.72 0.50
N ILE A 157 4.63 9.94 -0.55
CA ILE A 157 4.05 10.14 -1.88
C ILE A 157 3.20 8.94 -2.23
N GLY A 158 1.88 9.12 -2.30
CA GLY A 158 0.95 8.07 -2.68
C GLY A 158 0.73 8.01 -4.19
N LEU A 159 0.99 6.84 -4.79
CA LEU A 159 0.68 6.54 -6.18
C LEU A 159 -0.42 5.47 -6.25
N THR A 160 -1.22 5.48 -7.30
CA THR A 160 -2.03 4.32 -7.65
C THR A 160 -1.36 3.50 -8.75
N THR A 161 -1.34 2.18 -8.58
CA THR A 161 -0.99 1.23 -9.63
C THR A 161 -2.19 0.33 -9.97
N ALA A 162 -3.33 0.63 -9.37
CA ALA A 162 -4.56 -0.13 -9.49
C ALA A 162 -5.31 0.25 -10.76
N VAL A 163 -5.35 -0.67 -11.72
CA VAL A 163 -6.10 -0.53 -12.98
C VAL A 163 -6.97 -1.76 -13.21
N PRO A 164 -8.17 -1.61 -13.82
CA PRO A 164 -9.01 -2.76 -14.14
C PRO A 164 -8.32 -3.69 -15.14
N ARG A 165 -8.17 -4.95 -14.79
CA ARG A 165 -7.57 -5.98 -15.65
C ARG A 165 -8.57 -7.11 -15.95
N PRO A 166 -8.37 -7.89 -17.03
CA PRO A 166 -9.15 -9.10 -17.30
C PRO A 166 -9.09 -10.11 -16.13
N PRO A 167 -10.00 -11.09 -16.09
CA PRO A 167 -9.92 -12.18 -15.13
C PRO A 167 -8.54 -12.86 -15.13
N LEU A 168 -8.03 -13.23 -13.94
CA LEU A 168 -6.73 -13.87 -13.71
C LEU A 168 -5.50 -12.97 -13.98
N VAL A 169 -5.69 -11.72 -14.34
CA VAL A 169 -4.62 -10.72 -14.44
C VAL A 169 -4.73 -9.75 -13.28
N ALA A 170 -3.63 -9.56 -12.58
CA ALA A 170 -3.50 -8.67 -11.43
C ALA A 170 -2.23 -7.79 -11.58
N SER A 171 -1.82 -7.46 -12.81
CA SER A 171 -0.74 -6.52 -13.06
C SER A 171 -1.19 -5.08 -12.84
N GLY A 172 -0.26 -4.23 -12.44
CA GLY A 172 -0.49 -2.81 -12.21
C GLY A 172 0.20 -1.92 -13.23
N GLU A 173 -0.16 -0.64 -13.19
CA GLU A 173 0.41 0.40 -14.05
C GLU A 173 0.31 1.75 -13.33
N VAL A 174 1.41 2.51 -13.27
CA VAL A 174 1.41 3.89 -12.73
C VAL A 174 0.77 4.83 -13.75
N GLY A 175 1.13 4.68 -15.00
CA GLY A 175 0.65 5.50 -16.10
C GLY A 175 1.43 6.81 -16.30
N ALA A 176 1.46 7.27 -17.55
CA ALA A 176 2.31 8.38 -17.97
C ALA A 176 2.03 9.70 -17.21
N LEU A 177 0.77 10.01 -16.92
CA LEU A 177 0.40 11.25 -16.22
C LEU A 177 0.89 11.25 -14.77
N GLN A 178 0.75 10.13 -14.04
CA GLN A 178 1.28 10.02 -12.69
C GLN A 178 2.81 10.03 -12.68
N LEU A 179 3.49 9.40 -13.65
CA LEU A 179 4.95 9.44 -13.78
C LEU A 179 5.46 10.86 -14.02
N LEU A 180 4.77 11.63 -14.87
CA LEU A 180 5.09 13.05 -15.10
C LEU A 180 4.89 13.88 -13.83
N ALA A 181 3.77 13.68 -13.13
CA ALA A 181 3.49 14.35 -11.88
C ALA A 181 4.49 13.95 -10.78
N LEU A 182 4.85 12.68 -10.67
CA LEU A 182 5.88 12.19 -9.74
C LEU A 182 7.23 12.86 -10.00
N HIS A 183 7.63 12.98 -11.26
CA HIS A 183 8.87 13.67 -11.63
C HIS A 183 8.86 15.13 -11.14
N ALA A 184 7.75 15.86 -11.36
CA ALA A 184 7.60 17.23 -10.90
C ALA A 184 7.58 17.34 -9.36
N ILE A 185 6.92 16.40 -8.67
CA ILE A 185 6.89 16.31 -7.21
C ILE A 185 8.29 16.09 -6.64
N LEU A 186 9.06 15.16 -7.20
CA LEU A 186 10.42 14.87 -6.74
C LEU A 186 11.38 16.06 -6.98
N ALA A 187 11.10 16.90 -7.98
CA ALA A 187 11.84 18.15 -8.22
C ALA A 187 11.40 19.31 -7.31
N HIS A 188 10.26 19.22 -6.63
CA HIS A 188 9.74 20.28 -5.77
C HIS A 188 10.64 20.52 -4.56
N ALA A 189 10.91 21.79 -4.19
CA ALA A 189 11.85 22.16 -3.13
C ALA A 189 11.54 21.49 -1.79
N GLU A 190 10.26 21.45 -1.39
CA GLU A 190 9.82 20.81 -0.14
C GLU A 190 10.04 19.30 -0.13
N VAL A 191 9.98 18.62 -1.27
CA VAL A 191 10.23 17.18 -1.38
C VAL A 191 11.72 16.89 -1.45
N ARG A 192 12.47 17.68 -2.22
CA ARG A 192 13.94 17.53 -2.36
C ARG A 192 14.69 17.70 -1.03
N SER A 193 14.14 18.48 -0.10
CA SER A 193 14.71 18.67 1.25
C SER A 193 14.37 17.54 2.22
N ARG A 194 13.62 16.51 1.76
CA ARG A 194 13.13 15.41 2.59
C ARG A 194 13.49 14.05 2.00
N PHE A 195 13.41 13.03 2.83
CA PHE A 195 13.55 11.63 2.38
C PHE A 195 12.22 11.15 1.76
N PRO A 196 12.19 10.78 0.46
CA PRO A 196 10.97 10.35 -0.19
C PRO A 196 10.61 8.91 0.19
N VAL A 197 9.37 8.72 0.62
CA VAL A 197 8.73 7.43 0.85
C VAL A 197 7.57 7.29 -0.14
N ILE A 198 7.75 6.47 -1.15
CA ILE A 198 6.81 6.29 -2.25
C ILE A 198 5.97 5.05 -1.99
N LEU A 199 4.65 5.20 -2.01
CA LEU A 199 3.69 4.13 -1.82
C LEU A 199 3.19 3.66 -3.18
N LEU A 200 3.29 2.35 -3.43
CA LEU A 200 2.67 1.67 -4.57
C LEU A 200 2.19 0.29 -4.14
N HIS A 201 1.15 -0.24 -4.78
CA HIS A 201 0.64 -1.56 -4.41
C HIS A 201 1.46 -2.68 -5.06
N HIS A 202 1.67 -2.62 -6.38
CA HIS A 202 2.43 -3.63 -7.10
C HIS A 202 3.94 -3.41 -6.92
N PRO A 203 4.71 -4.49 -6.65
CA PRO A 203 6.15 -4.36 -6.45
C PRO A 203 6.84 -3.91 -7.74
N TRP A 204 7.83 -3.05 -7.58
CA TRP A 204 8.68 -2.64 -8.71
C TRP A 204 9.44 -3.82 -9.33
N HIS A 205 9.93 -4.75 -8.52
CA HIS A 205 10.66 -5.91 -9.00
C HIS A 205 9.69 -7.01 -9.47
N PRO A 206 9.86 -7.55 -10.66
CA PRO A 206 8.99 -8.60 -11.15
C PRO A 206 9.23 -9.93 -10.42
N PRO A 207 8.20 -10.79 -10.31
CA PRO A 207 8.41 -12.18 -9.93
C PRO A 207 9.43 -12.87 -10.83
N ALA A 208 10.22 -13.81 -10.28
CA ALA A 208 11.25 -14.53 -11.05
C ALA A 208 10.69 -15.34 -12.23
N ASN A 209 9.45 -15.81 -12.13
CA ASN A 209 8.77 -16.51 -13.21
C ASN A 209 8.21 -15.49 -14.23
N PRO A 210 8.60 -15.53 -15.52
CA PRO A 210 8.18 -14.54 -16.52
C PRO A 210 6.66 -14.45 -16.73
N LEU A 211 5.95 -15.58 -16.65
CA LEU A 211 4.48 -15.59 -16.76
C LEU A 211 3.84 -14.90 -15.55
N LYS A 212 4.33 -15.21 -14.34
CA LYS A 212 3.87 -14.51 -13.13
C LYS A 212 4.21 -13.02 -13.18
N ALA A 213 5.38 -12.65 -13.69
CA ALA A 213 5.78 -11.26 -13.87
C ALA A 213 4.79 -10.50 -14.76
N ARG A 214 4.39 -11.10 -15.88
CA ARG A 214 3.39 -10.53 -16.80
C ARG A 214 1.98 -10.45 -16.20
N LEU A 215 1.61 -11.39 -15.36
CA LEU A 215 0.25 -11.46 -14.78
C LEU A 215 0.09 -10.65 -13.50
N ASN A 216 1.19 -10.39 -12.76
CA ASN A 216 1.13 -9.80 -11.42
C ASN A 216 2.21 -8.73 -11.18
N GLY A 217 2.94 -8.31 -12.21
CA GLY A 217 3.99 -7.29 -12.08
C GLY A 217 3.48 -5.87 -12.28
N LEU A 218 4.40 -4.92 -12.21
CA LEU A 218 4.19 -3.54 -12.60
C LEU A 218 4.61 -3.38 -14.08
N ASP A 219 3.66 -3.03 -14.96
CA ASP A 219 3.86 -3.06 -16.41
C ASP A 219 4.85 -1.98 -16.86
N ASP A 220 4.81 -0.81 -16.25
CA ASP A 220 5.64 0.37 -16.58
C ASP A 220 6.77 0.64 -15.58
N ARG A 221 7.29 -0.44 -14.93
CA ARG A 221 8.35 -0.35 -13.92
C ARG A 221 9.64 0.33 -14.42
N GLU A 222 10.00 0.18 -15.70
CA GLU A 222 11.21 0.81 -16.27
C GLU A 222 11.01 2.32 -16.44
N ALA A 223 9.80 2.77 -16.77
CA ALA A 223 9.46 4.19 -16.81
C ALA A 223 9.47 4.79 -15.39
N LEU A 224 8.94 4.08 -14.39
CA LEU A 224 9.06 4.48 -12.99
C LEU A 224 10.54 4.58 -12.57
N ARG A 225 11.37 3.59 -12.92
CA ARG A 225 12.81 3.64 -12.65
C ARG A 225 13.46 4.90 -13.20
N SER A 226 13.17 5.23 -14.47
CA SER A 226 13.73 6.42 -15.11
C SER A 226 13.37 7.72 -14.38
N VAL A 227 12.18 7.80 -13.79
CA VAL A 227 11.79 8.94 -12.95
C VAL A 227 12.60 8.98 -11.65
N LEU A 228 12.87 7.80 -11.05
CA LEU A 228 13.63 7.68 -9.80
C LEU A 228 15.14 7.85 -9.96
N ASP A 229 15.67 7.73 -11.18
CA ASP A 229 17.11 7.83 -11.45
C ASP A 229 17.72 9.18 -11.02
N SER A 230 16.91 10.24 -10.94
CA SER A 230 17.35 11.57 -10.49
C SER A 230 17.34 11.75 -8.97
N VAL A 231 16.97 10.72 -8.20
CA VAL A 231 16.85 10.79 -6.75
C VAL A 231 17.89 9.87 -6.10
N PRO A 232 18.77 10.39 -5.22
CA PRO A 232 19.90 9.61 -4.72
C PRO A 232 19.50 8.52 -3.73
N ARG A 233 18.34 8.65 -3.07
CA ARG A 233 17.87 7.70 -2.06
C ARG A 233 16.39 7.83 -1.81
N GLY A 234 15.76 6.77 -1.36
CA GLY A 234 14.35 6.75 -0.97
C GLY A 234 13.87 5.37 -0.57
N LEU A 235 12.59 5.30 -0.27
CA LEU A 235 11.91 4.08 0.13
C LEU A 235 10.69 3.86 -0.77
N LEU A 236 10.56 2.65 -1.32
CA LEU A 236 9.38 2.17 -2.03
C LEU A 236 8.66 1.18 -1.12
N LEU A 237 7.44 1.48 -0.71
CA LEU A 237 6.63 0.59 0.13
C LEU A 237 5.52 -0.04 -0.70
N HIS A 238 5.40 -1.38 -0.63
CA HIS A 238 4.44 -2.10 -1.45
C HIS A 238 3.77 -3.28 -0.72
N GLY A 239 2.66 -3.77 -1.28
CA GLY A 239 1.95 -4.96 -0.87
C GLY A 239 1.93 -6.05 -1.94
N HIS A 240 0.73 -6.52 -2.28
CA HIS A 240 0.40 -7.43 -3.38
C HIS A 240 0.93 -8.86 -3.28
N LEU A 241 2.19 -9.04 -2.87
CA LEU A 241 2.81 -10.36 -2.77
C LEU A 241 2.49 -11.07 -1.44
N HIS A 242 1.86 -10.38 -0.49
CA HIS A 242 1.58 -10.87 0.85
C HIS A 242 2.83 -11.49 1.52
N ARG A 243 3.98 -10.85 1.37
CA ARG A 243 5.26 -11.35 1.86
C ARG A 243 6.16 -10.20 2.32
N ARG A 244 6.78 -10.38 3.48
CA ARG A 244 7.87 -9.51 3.93
C ARG A 244 9.08 -9.74 3.07
N MET A 245 9.63 -8.67 2.52
CA MET A 245 10.82 -8.73 1.70
C MET A 245 11.44 -7.34 1.56
N ARG A 246 12.75 -7.30 1.36
CA ARG A 246 13.50 -6.10 1.03
C ARG A 246 14.35 -6.35 -0.20
N ARG A 247 14.37 -5.40 -1.10
CA ARG A 247 15.22 -5.41 -2.29
C ARG A 247 15.72 -4.01 -2.58
N GLN A 248 16.95 -3.88 -3.05
CA GLN A 248 17.48 -2.60 -3.48
C GLN A 248 17.24 -2.38 -4.97
N LEU A 249 16.75 -1.20 -5.31
CA LEU A 249 16.66 -0.67 -6.66
C LEU A 249 17.80 0.33 -6.85
N GLY A 250 18.79 -0.03 -7.65
CA GLY A 250 19.86 0.92 -8.03
C GLY A 250 19.30 2.01 -8.94
N THR A 251 19.67 3.26 -8.68
CA THR A 251 19.42 4.44 -9.51
C THR A 251 20.74 5.02 -10.00
N ALA A 252 20.69 6.00 -10.90
CA ALA A 252 21.92 6.64 -11.41
C ALA A 252 22.72 7.33 -10.29
N GLU A 253 22.05 7.83 -9.24
CA GLU A 253 22.68 8.60 -8.17
C GLU A 253 22.75 7.87 -6.82
N GLY A 254 22.19 6.62 -6.73
CA GLY A 254 22.20 5.87 -5.48
C GLY A 254 21.28 4.66 -5.51
N HIS A 255 20.37 4.55 -4.53
CA HIS A 255 19.41 3.45 -4.50
C HIS A 255 18.14 3.78 -3.71
N PHE A 256 17.07 3.07 -4.05
CA PHE A 256 15.87 2.94 -3.22
C PHE A 256 15.83 1.56 -2.56
N ASP A 257 15.37 1.52 -1.32
CA ASP A 257 14.94 0.27 -0.70
C ASP A 257 13.48 0.01 -1.05
N ALA A 258 13.20 -1.08 -1.74
CA ALA A 258 11.85 -1.55 -2.00
C ALA A 258 11.47 -2.59 -0.93
N ILE A 259 10.50 -2.26 -0.08
CA ILE A 259 10.10 -3.11 1.05
C ILE A 259 8.62 -3.49 0.94
N GLY A 260 8.39 -4.81 0.88
CA GLY A 260 7.06 -5.40 0.89
C GLY A 260 6.56 -5.67 2.30
N ALA A 261 5.27 -5.41 2.53
CA ALA A 261 4.55 -5.88 3.70
C ALA A 261 3.80 -7.18 3.39
N THR A 262 3.54 -7.95 4.46
CA THR A 262 2.57 -9.05 4.40
C THR A 262 1.15 -8.50 4.43
N SER A 263 0.17 -9.35 4.12
CA SER A 263 -1.22 -8.99 4.38
C SER A 263 -1.49 -8.88 5.88
N ALA A 264 -2.17 -7.82 6.30
CA ALA A 264 -2.51 -7.57 7.69
C ALA A 264 -3.56 -8.56 8.26
N SER A 265 -4.28 -9.27 7.38
CA SER A 265 -5.32 -10.24 7.75
C SER A 265 -4.93 -11.71 7.54
N LEU A 266 -3.81 -11.99 6.87
CA LEU A 266 -3.44 -13.34 6.41
C LEU A 266 -2.90 -14.21 7.54
N ILE A 267 -3.48 -15.38 7.74
CA ILE A 267 -2.91 -16.44 8.57
C ILE A 267 -2.23 -17.48 7.66
N HIS A 268 -0.96 -17.73 7.88
CA HIS A 268 -0.16 -18.58 7.00
C HIS A 268 0.97 -19.29 7.73
N ASP A 269 1.30 -20.53 7.34
CA ASP A 269 2.38 -21.31 7.95
C ASP A 269 3.78 -20.75 7.65
N ASP A 270 3.96 -20.10 6.48
CA ASP A 270 5.20 -19.39 6.15
C ASP A 270 5.28 -18.10 6.99
N PRO A 271 6.28 -17.99 7.91
CA PRO A 271 6.39 -16.84 8.79
C PRO A 271 6.57 -15.49 8.07
N ASP A 272 7.16 -15.49 6.86
CA ASP A 272 7.31 -14.27 6.06
C ASP A 272 5.99 -13.79 5.46
N ARG A 273 4.96 -14.62 5.49
CA ARG A 273 3.62 -14.33 5.00
C ARG A 273 2.57 -14.18 6.11
N MET A 274 2.90 -14.58 7.33
CA MET A 274 2.02 -14.43 8.48
C MET A 274 1.65 -12.96 8.70
N SER A 275 0.38 -12.71 9.04
CA SER A 275 -0.16 -11.38 9.38
C SER A 275 0.79 -10.55 10.22
N GLY A 276 0.80 -9.25 9.97
CA GLY A 276 1.63 -8.31 10.71
C GLY A 276 1.77 -6.96 10.03
N PHE A 277 2.78 -6.22 10.45
CA PHE A 277 3.11 -4.90 9.94
C PHE A 277 4.61 -4.65 10.04
N ASN A 278 5.10 -3.68 9.28
CA ASN A 278 6.48 -3.20 9.38
C ASN A 278 6.50 -1.83 10.04
N VAL A 279 7.63 -1.44 10.62
CA VAL A 279 7.87 -0.10 11.17
C VAL A 279 9.22 0.40 10.66
N TYR A 280 9.24 1.62 10.19
CA TYR A 280 10.44 2.29 9.68
C TYR A 280 10.72 3.53 10.50
N GLU A 281 11.95 3.65 10.97
CA GLU A 281 12.46 4.86 11.59
C GLU A 281 13.30 5.62 10.57
N ILE A 282 12.93 6.86 10.31
CA ILE A 282 13.50 7.68 9.24
C ILE A 282 13.87 9.03 9.82
N ASP A 283 15.06 9.51 9.49
CA ASP A 283 15.52 10.86 9.80
C ASP A 283 15.97 11.61 8.53
N GLU A 284 16.63 12.74 8.70
CA GLU A 284 17.17 13.53 7.60
C GLU A 284 18.28 12.80 6.81
N THR A 285 18.93 11.79 7.40
CA THR A 285 19.96 10.97 6.75
C THR A 285 19.35 9.82 5.94
N GLY A 286 18.09 9.47 6.18
CA GLY A 286 17.33 8.43 5.48
C GLY A 286 16.75 7.36 6.40
N LEU A 287 16.63 6.13 5.89
CA LEU A 287 16.13 4.98 6.65
C LEU A 287 17.16 4.55 7.70
N VAL A 288 16.90 4.82 8.98
CA VAL A 288 17.77 4.47 10.11
C VAL A 288 17.54 3.04 10.54
N HIS A 289 16.26 2.65 10.66
CA HIS A 289 15.87 1.31 11.12
C HIS A 289 14.62 0.81 10.42
N ALA A 290 14.58 -0.50 10.16
CA ALA A 290 13.41 -1.18 9.62
C ALA A 290 13.21 -2.47 10.41
N GLU A 291 12.05 -2.60 11.02
CA GLU A 291 11.65 -3.79 11.77
C GLU A 291 10.28 -4.28 11.29
N ALA A 292 10.00 -5.55 11.49
CA ALA A 292 8.71 -6.14 11.22
C ALA A 292 8.17 -6.84 12.45
N PHE A 293 6.86 -6.92 12.53
CA PHE A 293 6.12 -7.62 13.56
C PHE A 293 5.18 -8.62 12.90
N ARG A 294 5.23 -9.86 13.32
CA ARG A 294 4.31 -10.91 12.88
C ARG A 294 3.41 -11.35 14.03
N LEU A 295 2.21 -11.74 13.71
CA LEU A 295 1.31 -12.36 14.66
C LEU A 295 1.86 -13.74 15.06
N ASP A 296 1.82 -14.07 16.35
CA ASP A 296 2.21 -15.38 16.86
C ASP A 296 1.21 -16.47 16.42
N GLU A 297 1.60 -17.74 16.54
CA GLU A 297 0.75 -18.88 16.16
C GLU A 297 -0.55 -18.97 16.96
N ARG A 298 -0.62 -18.32 18.13
CA ARG A 298 -1.82 -18.26 18.97
C ARG A 298 -2.75 -17.11 18.60
N GLY A 299 -2.34 -16.23 17.67
CA GLY A 299 -3.12 -15.07 17.29
C GLY A 299 -3.28 -14.00 18.38
N SER A 300 -2.37 -13.95 19.33
CA SER A 300 -2.51 -13.14 20.55
C SER A 300 -1.49 -12.02 20.71
N ARG A 301 -0.30 -12.16 20.14
CA ARG A 301 0.81 -11.23 20.31
C ARG A 301 1.55 -11.01 18.97
N PHE A 302 2.23 -9.87 18.91
CA PHE A 302 3.16 -9.60 17.81
C PHE A 302 4.60 -9.84 18.29
N GLU A 303 5.33 -10.61 17.50
CA GLU A 303 6.73 -10.92 17.71
C GLU A 303 7.58 -10.22 16.66
N PRO A 304 8.79 -9.76 16.99
CA PRO A 304 9.73 -9.27 16.00
C PRO A 304 9.97 -10.31 14.90
N ALA A 305 10.03 -9.86 13.66
CA ALA A 305 10.28 -10.69 12.50
C ALA A 305 11.33 -10.05 11.59
N ALA A 306 12.06 -10.88 10.86
CA ALA A 306 12.97 -10.37 9.84
C ALA A 306 12.22 -9.80 8.63
N ILE A 307 12.85 -8.85 7.94
CA ILE A 307 12.49 -8.45 6.59
C ILE A 307 13.56 -9.03 5.66
N PRO A 308 13.31 -10.20 5.03
CA PRO A 308 14.32 -10.88 4.25
C PRO A 308 14.80 -10.05 3.05
N SER A 309 16.11 -9.99 2.86
CA SER A 309 16.71 -9.46 1.61
C SER A 309 16.64 -10.53 0.52
N VAL A 310 16.12 -10.19 -0.67
CA VAL A 310 15.86 -11.13 -1.78
C VAL A 310 16.42 -10.62 -3.10
#